data_453d9cc47397acf3717872e4835b8464
#
_entry.id   453d9cc47397acf3717872e4835b8464
#
_cell.length_a   1.000
_cell.length_b   1.000
_cell.length_c   1.000
_cell.angle_alpha   90.00
_cell.angle_beta   90.00
_cell.angle_gamma   90.00
#
_symmetry.space_group_name_H-M   'P 1'
#
loop_
_entity.id
_entity.type
_entity.pdbx_description
1 polymer ?
#
loop_
_entity_poly.entity_id
_entity_poly.type
_entity_poly.pdbx_seq_one_letter_code
_entity_poly.pdbx_strand_id
1 'polypeptide(L)'
;LMGKENVTQKQEARFLFDPYLDWVKRQNIPVVEDFGVDLLNVETKPWAELGCNGAVVHLKGRGDFISIFVIDLLPGGNTSPQKHLYEEVIYVLDGRGSTTIETRDGTSHSFEWGTKSLFALPLNAKYQHFNGSGQERARMASTNDLCLVLNLFHNEEFVFSNPYHFPERDGRADYFSGEGDFIPKMPGRHMWETNFIPDLSQFELQAWEKRGAGSSNMKFI
;
A
#
# COMPACT_ATOMS: atom_id res chain seq x y z
N LEU A 1 -44.74 13.04 -5.91
CA LEU A 1 -43.80 13.69 -4.94
C LEU A 1 -43.34 12.76 -3.79
N MET A 2 -43.71 11.48 -3.82
CA MET A 2 -43.35 10.50 -2.75
C MET A 2 -42.15 9.59 -3.08
N GLY A 3 -41.51 9.77 -4.23
CA GLY A 3 -40.45 8.81 -4.65
C GLY A 3 -38.99 9.19 -4.33
N LYS A 4 -38.71 10.46 -3.99
CA LYS A 4 -37.31 10.91 -3.78
C LYS A 4 -36.82 10.79 -2.34
N GLU A 5 -37.69 10.92 -1.35
CA GLU A 5 -37.30 10.80 0.05
C GLU A 5 -36.94 9.36 0.44
N ASN A 6 -37.58 8.36 -0.15
CA ASN A 6 -37.32 6.96 0.14
C ASN A 6 -35.97 6.43 -0.42
N VAL A 7 -35.46 7.04 -1.48
CA VAL A 7 -34.17 6.63 -2.06
C VAL A 7 -33.00 7.17 -1.24
N THR A 8 -33.11 8.41 -0.76
CA THR A 8 -32.08 9.04 0.08
C THR A 8 -31.96 8.34 1.44
N GLN A 9 -33.08 8.03 2.09
CA GLN A 9 -33.06 7.31 3.36
C GLN A 9 -32.54 5.87 3.25
N LYS A 10 -32.82 5.15 2.16
CA LYS A 10 -32.26 3.82 1.92
C LYS A 10 -30.75 3.87 1.65
N GLN A 11 -30.25 4.91 1.01
CA GLN A 11 -28.84 5.10 0.75
C GLN A 11 -28.06 5.46 2.04
N GLU A 12 -28.63 6.34 2.88
CA GLU A 12 -28.06 6.66 4.20
C GLU A 12 -28.04 5.44 5.13
N ALA A 13 -29.09 4.63 5.14
CA ALA A 13 -29.13 3.41 5.94
C ALA A 13 -28.10 2.36 5.51
N ARG A 14 -27.75 2.32 4.23
CA ARG A 14 -26.73 1.38 3.71
C ARG A 14 -25.32 1.67 4.25
N PHE A 15 -25.01 2.94 4.55
CA PHE A 15 -23.72 3.38 5.06
C PHE A 15 -23.72 3.65 6.57
N LEU A 16 -24.79 3.31 7.26
CA LEU A 16 -24.91 3.55 8.71
C LEU A 16 -23.87 2.76 9.52
N PHE A 17 -23.31 1.71 8.93
CA PHE A 17 -22.32 0.82 9.55
C PHE A 17 -21.18 0.52 8.57
N ASP A 18 -20.47 1.56 8.10
CA ASP A 18 -19.27 1.42 7.31
C ASP A 18 -18.06 1.95 8.12
N PRO A 19 -17.38 1.07 8.91
CA PRO A 19 -16.26 1.45 9.74
C PRO A 19 -15.12 2.11 8.96
N TYR A 20 -14.88 1.69 7.73
CA TYR A 20 -13.86 2.27 6.88
C TYR A 20 -14.19 3.72 6.49
N LEU A 21 -15.39 3.98 5.98
CA LEU A 21 -15.80 5.34 5.62
C LEU A 21 -15.86 6.27 6.84
N ASP A 22 -16.26 5.76 8.00
CA ASP A 22 -16.23 6.52 9.25
C ASP A 22 -14.79 6.82 9.69
N TRP A 23 -13.88 5.87 9.53
CA TRP A 23 -12.45 6.08 9.75
C TRP A 23 -11.90 7.14 8.80
N VAL A 24 -12.17 7.05 7.48
CA VAL A 24 -11.74 8.04 6.48
C VAL A 24 -12.22 9.46 6.82
N LYS A 25 -13.48 9.62 7.21
CA LYS A 25 -14.03 10.93 7.59
C LYS A 25 -13.27 11.57 8.76
N ARG A 26 -12.86 10.77 9.75
CA ARG A 26 -12.11 11.26 10.92
C ARG A 26 -10.69 11.69 10.59
N GLN A 27 -10.11 11.21 9.47
CA GLN A 27 -8.76 11.60 9.06
C GLN A 27 -8.67 13.07 8.64
N ASN A 28 -9.80 13.69 8.25
CA ASN A 28 -9.88 15.10 7.84
C ASN A 28 -8.89 15.47 6.71
N ILE A 29 -8.71 14.57 5.76
CA ILE A 29 -7.86 14.70 4.57
C ILE A 29 -8.70 14.72 3.30
N PRO A 30 -8.15 15.14 2.14
CA PRO A 30 -8.88 15.07 0.88
C PRO A 30 -9.27 13.64 0.52
N VAL A 31 -10.50 13.48 0.04
CA VAL A 31 -11.01 12.24 -0.53
C VAL A 31 -11.41 12.51 -1.97
N VAL A 32 -10.81 11.81 -2.91
CA VAL A 32 -11.11 11.91 -4.35
C VAL A 32 -11.79 10.62 -4.78
N GLU A 33 -12.93 10.76 -5.47
CA GLU A 33 -13.66 9.62 -5.99
C GLU A 33 -13.98 9.82 -7.48
N ASP A 34 -13.37 8.99 -8.35
CA ASP A 34 -13.66 9.00 -9.79
C ASP A 34 -13.32 7.64 -10.44
N PHE A 35 -13.65 7.46 -11.72
CA PHE A 35 -13.30 6.27 -12.53
C PHE A 35 -11.82 6.20 -12.86
N GLY A 36 -11.12 7.32 -12.93
CA GLY A 36 -9.69 7.43 -13.16
C GLY A 36 -9.18 8.72 -12.52
N VAL A 37 -8.07 8.63 -11.80
CA VAL A 37 -7.47 9.75 -11.05
C VAL A 37 -6.00 9.87 -11.39
N ASP A 38 -5.57 11.08 -11.74
CA ASP A 38 -4.14 11.39 -11.88
C ASP A 38 -3.52 11.59 -10.49
N LEU A 39 -2.88 10.54 -9.98
CA LEU A 39 -2.30 10.52 -8.63
C LEU A 39 -1.14 11.50 -8.44
N LEU A 40 -0.49 11.96 -9.53
CA LEU A 40 0.55 12.98 -9.45
C LEU A 40 0.01 14.36 -9.08
N ASN A 41 -1.25 14.64 -9.42
CA ASN A 41 -1.90 15.93 -9.23
C ASN A 41 -2.98 15.96 -8.12
N VAL A 42 -3.17 14.87 -7.38
CA VAL A 42 -4.09 14.86 -6.24
C VAL A 42 -3.62 15.86 -5.17
N GLU A 43 -4.53 16.71 -4.70
CA GLU A 43 -4.27 17.58 -3.53
C GLU A 43 -4.08 16.73 -2.27
N THR A 44 -3.03 17.01 -1.52
CA THR A 44 -2.76 16.35 -0.23
C THR A 44 -2.79 17.36 0.91
N LYS A 45 -3.16 16.91 2.11
CA LYS A 45 -3.16 17.73 3.35
C LYS A 45 -2.47 16.98 4.48
N PRO A 46 -2.06 17.68 5.54
CA PRO A 46 -1.48 17.03 6.72
C PRO A 46 -2.38 15.90 7.24
N TRP A 47 -1.82 14.71 7.34
CA TRP A 47 -2.46 13.49 7.82
C TRP A 47 -1.78 13.08 9.13
N ALA A 48 -2.44 13.38 10.24
CA ALA A 48 -1.85 13.22 11.57
C ALA A 48 -1.44 11.76 11.87
N GLU A 49 -2.24 10.78 11.44
CA GLU A 49 -1.97 9.36 11.68
C GLU A 49 -0.73 8.87 10.93
N LEU A 50 -0.55 9.31 9.69
CA LEU A 50 0.65 8.98 8.92
C LEU A 50 1.86 9.87 9.24
N GLY A 51 1.66 11.03 9.88
CA GLY A 51 2.72 12.00 10.19
C GLY A 51 3.29 12.72 8.96
N CYS A 52 2.60 12.69 7.82
CA CYS A 52 2.98 13.34 6.57
C CYS A 52 1.75 13.93 5.89
N ASN A 53 1.87 14.45 4.67
CA ASN A 53 0.71 14.84 3.89
C ASN A 53 0.12 13.64 3.14
N GLY A 54 -1.20 13.63 2.96
CA GLY A 54 -1.84 12.56 2.19
C GLY A 54 -3.25 12.88 1.72
N ALA A 55 -3.80 11.94 0.98
CA ALA A 55 -5.18 11.92 0.48
C ALA A 55 -5.63 10.47 0.29
N VAL A 56 -6.94 10.25 0.29
CA VAL A 56 -7.56 8.97 -0.05
C VAL A 56 -8.17 9.07 -1.44
N VAL A 57 -8.01 8.03 -2.24
CA VAL A 57 -8.61 7.91 -3.57
C VAL A 57 -9.46 6.64 -3.63
N HIS A 58 -10.72 6.81 -3.98
CA HIS A 58 -11.65 5.73 -4.26
C HIS A 58 -11.93 5.66 -5.76
N LEU A 59 -11.76 4.50 -6.37
CA LEU A 59 -12.11 4.29 -7.77
C LEU A 59 -13.58 3.87 -7.88
N LYS A 60 -14.39 4.66 -8.58
CA LYS A 60 -15.80 4.36 -8.83
C LYS A 60 -15.98 3.01 -9.52
N GLY A 61 -16.98 2.26 -9.09
CA GLY A 61 -17.32 0.96 -9.67
C GLY A 61 -16.48 -0.22 -9.15
N ARG A 62 -15.50 0.04 -8.29
CA ARG A 62 -14.66 -1.03 -7.69
C ARG A 62 -15.33 -1.79 -6.55
N GLY A 63 -16.32 -1.18 -5.89
CA GLY A 63 -16.80 -1.67 -4.59
C GLY A 63 -15.78 -1.42 -3.47
N ASP A 64 -16.02 -2.05 -2.32
CA ASP A 64 -15.31 -1.74 -1.08
C ASP A 64 -14.15 -2.71 -0.80
N PHE A 65 -13.32 -3.02 -1.81
CA PHE A 65 -12.25 -4.01 -1.68
C PHE A 65 -10.85 -3.39 -1.63
N ILE A 66 -10.64 -2.26 -2.29
CA ILE A 66 -9.33 -1.64 -2.42
C ILE A 66 -9.48 -0.13 -2.29
N SER A 67 -8.63 0.48 -1.48
CA SER A 67 -8.40 1.90 -1.40
C SER A 67 -6.99 2.27 -1.88
N ILE A 68 -6.82 3.53 -2.26
CA ILE A 68 -5.52 4.07 -2.64
C ILE A 68 -5.25 5.27 -1.73
N PHE A 69 -4.06 5.28 -1.12
CA PHE A 69 -3.56 6.45 -0.40
C PHE A 69 -2.50 7.13 -1.25
N VAL A 70 -2.61 8.45 -1.38
CA VAL A 70 -1.52 9.27 -1.88
C VAL A 70 -0.76 9.78 -0.67
N ILE A 71 0.53 9.50 -0.61
CA ILE A 71 1.43 9.83 0.49
C ILE A 71 2.48 10.81 -0.02
N ASP A 72 2.55 11.99 0.59
CA ASP A 72 3.56 13.01 0.28
C ASP A 72 4.49 13.20 1.47
N LEU A 73 5.75 12.86 1.28
CA LEU A 73 6.83 13.19 2.21
C LEU A 73 7.45 14.53 1.81
N LEU A 74 7.34 15.53 2.65
CA LEU A 74 7.98 16.80 2.44
C LEU A 74 9.52 16.66 2.44
N PRO A 75 10.27 17.66 1.94
CA PRO A 75 11.73 17.60 1.96
C PRO A 75 12.30 17.28 3.35
N GLY A 76 13.13 16.23 3.43
CA GLY A 76 13.69 15.74 4.68
C GLY A 76 12.69 15.14 5.68
N GLY A 77 11.41 15.00 5.26
CA GLY A 77 10.35 14.47 6.11
C GLY A 77 10.31 12.93 6.11
N ASN A 78 9.50 12.41 7.01
CA ASN A 78 9.25 10.98 7.16
C ASN A 78 7.81 10.74 7.63
N THR A 79 7.32 9.51 7.51
CA THR A 79 6.06 9.10 8.14
C THR A 79 6.25 8.89 9.64
N SER A 80 5.18 8.87 10.40
CA SER A 80 5.17 8.18 11.69
C SER A 80 5.41 6.68 11.47
N PRO A 81 5.97 5.94 12.44
CA PRO A 81 6.03 4.49 12.36
C PRO A 81 4.63 3.90 12.20
N GLN A 82 4.47 3.02 11.23
CA GLN A 82 3.20 2.37 10.88
C GLN A 82 3.25 0.87 11.21
N LYS A 83 2.10 0.31 11.51
CA LYS A 83 1.87 -1.13 11.68
C LYS A 83 0.40 -1.42 11.48
N HIS A 84 0.05 -2.41 10.66
CA HIS A 84 -1.35 -2.70 10.36
C HIS A 84 -1.57 -4.12 9.84
N LEU A 85 -2.81 -4.60 9.98
CA LEU A 85 -3.27 -5.92 9.51
C LEU A 85 -3.93 -5.88 8.12
N TYR A 86 -3.61 -4.92 7.28
CA TYR A 86 -4.05 -4.91 5.89
C TYR A 86 -2.86 -5.03 4.94
N GLU A 87 -3.09 -5.62 3.78
CA GLU A 87 -2.06 -5.76 2.75
C GLU A 87 -1.84 -4.43 2.04
N GLU A 88 -0.59 -4.10 1.76
CA GLU A 88 -0.21 -2.84 1.16
C GLU A 88 0.90 -3.03 0.13
N VAL A 89 0.69 -2.46 -1.06
CA VAL A 89 1.68 -2.36 -2.13
C VAL A 89 1.87 -0.89 -2.48
N ILE A 90 3.12 -0.46 -2.47
CA ILE A 90 3.49 0.94 -2.70
C ILE A 90 4.19 1.09 -4.06
N TYR A 91 3.71 2.04 -4.83
CA TYR A 91 4.35 2.51 -6.05
C TYR A 91 4.86 3.94 -5.86
N VAL A 92 6.14 4.16 -6.14
CA VAL A 92 6.75 5.50 -6.03
C VAL A 92 6.46 6.29 -7.31
N LEU A 93 5.61 7.31 -7.16
CA LEU A 93 5.20 8.19 -8.26
C LEU A 93 6.28 9.21 -8.62
N ASP A 94 6.95 9.75 -7.60
CA ASP A 94 7.98 10.79 -7.77
C ASP A 94 8.90 10.86 -6.56
N GLY A 95 10.16 11.24 -6.77
CA GLY A 95 11.14 11.42 -5.72
C GLY A 95 11.93 10.15 -5.37
N ARG A 96 12.63 10.20 -4.24
CA ARG A 96 13.49 9.12 -3.73
C ARG A 96 13.51 9.11 -2.21
N GLY A 97 13.80 7.95 -1.65
CA GLY A 97 13.89 7.81 -0.20
C GLY A 97 14.25 6.40 0.22
N SER A 98 13.92 6.08 1.45
CA SER A 98 14.14 4.74 1.99
C SER A 98 12.94 4.31 2.85
N THR A 99 12.82 3.01 3.03
CA THR A 99 11.89 2.41 3.98
C THR A 99 12.67 1.51 4.92
N THR A 100 12.40 1.65 6.21
CA THR A 100 12.91 0.76 7.24
C THR A 100 11.78 -0.13 7.74
N ILE A 101 12.02 -1.44 7.80
CA ILE A 101 11.09 -2.44 8.32
C ILE A 101 11.73 -3.09 9.54
N GLU A 102 11.00 -3.13 10.66
CA GLU A 102 11.43 -3.76 11.89
C GLU A 102 10.92 -5.22 11.90
N THR A 103 11.85 -6.16 12.08
CA THR A 103 11.55 -7.58 12.20
C THR A 103 11.24 -7.96 13.65
N ARG A 104 10.73 -9.19 13.86
CA ARG A 104 10.33 -9.68 15.18
C ARG A 104 11.45 -9.65 16.23
N ASP A 105 12.67 -9.94 15.84
CA ASP A 105 13.83 -9.97 16.73
C ASP A 105 14.39 -8.58 17.06
N GLY A 106 13.72 -7.51 16.56
CA GLY A 106 14.14 -6.13 16.75
C GLY A 106 15.25 -5.68 15.80
N THR A 107 15.66 -6.52 14.85
CA THR A 107 16.52 -6.08 13.76
C THR A 107 15.72 -5.26 12.76
N SER A 108 16.38 -4.41 11.99
CA SER A 108 15.75 -3.58 10.98
C SER A 108 16.39 -3.81 9.63
N HIS A 109 15.57 -3.92 8.61
CA HIS A 109 16.00 -3.90 7.22
C HIS A 109 15.63 -2.56 6.59
N SER A 110 16.56 -1.96 5.87
CA SER A 110 16.31 -0.73 5.12
C SER A 110 16.66 -0.96 3.66
N PHE A 111 15.83 -0.43 2.78
CA PHE A 111 16.08 -0.40 1.33
C PHE A 111 15.77 0.98 0.78
N GLU A 112 16.46 1.37 -0.27
CA GLU A 112 16.28 2.64 -0.95
C GLU A 112 15.37 2.46 -2.16
N TRP A 113 14.49 3.44 -2.38
CA TRP A 113 13.58 3.49 -3.52
C TRP A 113 13.66 4.83 -4.25
N GLY A 114 13.28 4.82 -5.50
CA GLY A 114 13.15 5.99 -6.36
C GLY A 114 11.88 5.96 -7.18
N THR A 115 11.69 6.97 -8.02
CA THR A 115 10.55 7.01 -8.96
C THR A 115 10.43 5.71 -9.74
N LYS A 116 9.22 5.14 -9.83
CA LYS A 116 8.87 3.85 -10.43
C LYS A 116 9.27 2.59 -9.64
N SER A 117 9.82 2.74 -8.45
CA SER A 117 9.95 1.60 -7.55
C SER A 117 8.57 1.07 -7.14
N LEU A 118 8.48 -0.24 -7.01
CA LEU A 118 7.29 -0.95 -6.51
C LEU A 118 7.72 -1.88 -5.39
N PHE A 119 7.05 -1.82 -4.24
CA PHE A 119 7.34 -2.71 -3.12
C PHE A 119 6.10 -3.03 -2.29
N ALA A 120 6.12 -4.17 -1.64
CA ALA A 120 5.11 -4.61 -0.69
C ALA A 120 5.69 -4.64 0.72
N LEU A 121 4.84 -4.32 1.70
CA LEU A 121 5.18 -4.35 3.11
C LEU A 121 4.70 -5.68 3.72
N PRO A 122 5.52 -6.37 4.52
CA PRO A 122 5.08 -7.58 5.19
C PRO A 122 3.92 -7.29 6.14
N LEU A 123 2.89 -8.14 6.11
CA LEU A 123 1.68 -7.97 6.89
C LEU A 123 2.00 -7.78 8.38
N ASN A 124 1.48 -6.72 8.97
CA ASN A 124 1.66 -6.37 10.39
C ASN A 124 3.11 -6.16 10.85
N ALA A 125 4.06 -5.99 9.92
CA ALA A 125 5.40 -5.52 10.26
C ALA A 125 5.36 -4.02 10.61
N LYS A 126 6.25 -3.59 11.49
CA LYS A 126 6.41 -2.16 11.77
C LYS A 126 7.35 -1.54 10.76
N TYR A 127 6.97 -0.44 10.15
CA TYR A 127 7.76 0.22 9.10
C TYR A 127 7.68 1.73 9.19
N GLN A 128 8.61 2.40 8.50
CA GLN A 128 8.64 3.85 8.39
C GLN A 128 9.29 4.28 7.06
N HIS A 129 8.72 5.28 6.40
CA HIS A 129 9.26 5.85 5.18
C HIS A 129 9.99 7.15 5.45
N PHE A 130 11.08 7.39 4.72
CA PHE A 130 11.93 8.57 4.82
C PHE A 130 12.16 9.18 3.44
N ASN A 131 11.99 10.49 3.30
CA ASN A 131 12.38 11.20 2.10
C ASN A 131 13.89 11.39 2.05
N GLY A 132 14.53 10.90 1.01
CA GLY A 132 15.98 11.01 0.80
C GLY A 132 16.44 12.35 0.23
N SER A 133 15.51 13.31 -0.03
CA SER A 133 15.83 14.65 -0.53
C SER A 133 15.49 15.71 0.52
N GLY A 134 16.44 16.58 0.80
CA GLY A 134 16.21 17.78 1.62
C GLY A 134 15.61 18.98 0.85
N GLN A 135 15.36 18.83 -0.44
CA GLN A 135 14.91 19.93 -1.31
C GLN A 135 13.61 19.62 -2.04
N GLU A 136 13.35 18.36 -2.35
CA GLU A 136 12.21 17.90 -3.15
C GLU A 136 11.33 16.98 -2.31
N ARG A 137 10.02 17.02 -2.57
CA ARG A 137 9.09 16.06 -2.00
C ARG A 137 9.30 14.67 -2.60
N ALA A 138 8.86 13.65 -1.90
CA ALA A 138 8.65 12.32 -2.47
C ALA A 138 7.15 11.98 -2.40
N ARG A 139 6.59 11.43 -3.48
CA ARG A 139 5.18 11.05 -3.60
C ARG A 139 5.05 9.57 -3.90
N MET A 140 4.19 8.90 -3.15
CA MET A 140 3.91 7.48 -3.30
C MET A 140 2.40 7.25 -3.41
N ALA A 141 2.03 6.17 -4.09
CA ALA A 141 0.69 5.61 -4.08
C ALA A 141 0.72 4.27 -3.33
N SER A 142 -0.05 4.17 -2.26
CA SER A 142 -0.31 2.93 -1.54
C SER A 142 -1.62 2.34 -2.04
N THR A 143 -1.58 1.16 -2.62
CA THR A 143 -2.78 0.36 -2.92
C THR A 143 -2.94 -0.66 -1.81
N ASN A 144 -4.09 -0.65 -1.13
CA ASN A 144 -4.30 -1.44 0.07
C ASN A 144 -5.75 -1.93 0.19
N ASP A 145 -5.97 -2.93 1.02
CA ASP A 145 -7.28 -3.52 1.30
C ASP A 145 -7.87 -3.12 2.67
N LEU A 146 -7.42 -1.98 3.22
CA LEU A 146 -7.92 -1.48 4.51
C LEU A 146 -9.44 -1.40 4.58
N CYS A 147 -10.11 -0.98 3.50
CA CYS A 147 -11.56 -0.90 3.44
C CYS A 147 -12.22 -2.28 3.69
N LEU A 148 -11.67 -3.33 3.10
CA LEU A 148 -12.15 -4.70 3.33
C LEU A 148 -11.90 -5.13 4.78
N VAL A 149 -10.69 -4.92 5.29
CA VAL A 149 -10.27 -5.39 6.61
C VAL A 149 -11.03 -4.68 7.73
N LEU A 150 -11.18 -3.34 7.68
CA LEU A 150 -11.96 -2.60 8.67
C LEU A 150 -13.44 -2.98 8.64
N ASN A 151 -14.02 -3.16 7.46
CA ASN A 151 -15.42 -3.55 7.32
C ASN A 151 -15.68 -5.02 7.68
N LEU A 152 -14.63 -5.86 7.71
CA LEU A 152 -14.72 -7.24 8.17
C LEU A 152 -14.65 -7.35 9.70
N PHE A 153 -13.69 -6.67 10.32
CA PHE A 153 -13.42 -6.82 11.75
C PHE A 153 -14.15 -5.83 12.64
N HIS A 154 -14.57 -4.66 12.11
CA HIS A 154 -15.22 -3.58 12.88
C HIS A 154 -14.42 -3.17 14.13
N ASN A 155 -13.10 -3.24 14.08
CA ASN A 155 -12.24 -2.99 15.24
C ASN A 155 -10.89 -2.39 14.78
N GLU A 156 -10.73 -1.08 14.99
CA GLU A 156 -9.51 -0.35 14.63
C GLU A 156 -8.29 -0.78 15.46
N GLU A 157 -8.46 -1.03 16.75
CA GLU A 157 -7.38 -1.48 17.61
C GLU A 157 -6.82 -2.83 17.12
N PHE A 158 -7.70 -3.74 16.72
CA PHE A 158 -7.30 -5.01 16.13
C PHE A 158 -6.51 -4.83 14.84
N VAL A 159 -6.89 -3.87 13.99
CA VAL A 159 -6.26 -3.63 12.68
C VAL A 159 -4.94 -2.88 12.81
N PHE A 160 -4.87 -1.83 13.65
CA PHE A 160 -3.71 -0.92 13.72
C PHE A 160 -2.78 -1.16 14.92
N SER A 161 -3.21 -1.94 15.93
CA SER A 161 -2.45 -2.18 17.15
C SER A 161 -2.29 -3.66 17.49
N ASN A 162 -2.49 -4.54 16.53
CA ASN A 162 -2.43 -5.98 16.76
C ASN A 162 -1.01 -6.41 17.15
N PRO A 163 -0.80 -7.09 18.29
CA PRO A 163 0.51 -7.53 18.72
C PRO A 163 1.03 -8.77 17.97
N TYR A 164 0.17 -9.44 17.19
CA TYR A 164 0.55 -10.66 16.50
C TYR A 164 1.66 -10.39 15.47
N HIS A 165 2.51 -11.33 15.28
CA HIS A 165 3.57 -11.32 14.31
C HIS A 165 3.43 -12.54 13.40
N PHE A 166 3.63 -12.35 12.10
CA PHE A 166 3.52 -13.38 11.07
C PHE A 166 4.94 -13.84 10.68
N PRO A 167 5.49 -14.91 11.30
CA PRO A 167 6.88 -15.33 11.03
C PRO A 167 7.13 -15.69 9.57
N GLU A 168 6.11 -16.22 8.89
CA GLU A 168 6.15 -16.54 7.46
C GLU A 168 6.17 -15.32 6.54
N ARG A 169 5.86 -14.13 7.10
CA ARG A 169 5.85 -12.84 6.38
C ARG A 169 7.05 -11.97 6.72
N ASP A 170 7.92 -12.41 7.61
CA ASP A 170 9.09 -11.65 8.09
C ASP A 170 10.09 -11.30 7.00
N GLY A 171 9.90 -11.70 5.82
CA GLY A 171 10.72 -11.38 4.68
C GLY A 171 12.22 -11.54 4.96
N ARG A 172 12.91 -12.34 4.20
CA ARG A 172 14.37 -12.36 4.28
C ARG A 172 14.91 -11.02 3.76
N ALA A 173 16.06 -10.59 4.24
CA ALA A 173 16.70 -9.34 3.79
C ALA A 173 16.87 -9.27 2.27
N ASP A 174 17.07 -10.42 1.62
CA ASP A 174 17.22 -10.56 0.17
C ASP A 174 15.91 -10.27 -0.62
N TYR A 175 14.74 -10.38 -0.01
CA TYR A 175 13.48 -9.95 -0.66
C TYR A 175 13.40 -8.45 -0.94
N PHE A 176 14.21 -7.65 -0.25
CA PHE A 176 14.31 -6.21 -0.45
C PHE A 176 15.58 -5.79 -1.21
N SER A 177 16.35 -6.75 -1.73
CA SER A 177 17.55 -6.48 -2.54
C SER A 177 17.26 -5.96 -3.96
N GLY A 178 16.04 -6.20 -4.45
CA GLY A 178 15.67 -5.95 -5.85
C GLY A 178 15.97 -7.11 -6.80
N GLU A 179 16.61 -8.19 -6.33
CA GLU A 179 16.92 -9.37 -7.14
C GLU A 179 15.81 -10.42 -7.07
N GLY A 180 15.27 -10.65 -5.88
CA GLY A 180 14.24 -11.66 -5.61
C GLY A 180 14.70 -13.09 -5.85
N ASP A 181 13.83 -14.05 -5.54
CA ASP A 181 14.06 -15.48 -5.71
C ASP A 181 13.21 -16.06 -6.83
N PHE A 182 13.85 -16.84 -7.70
CA PHE A 182 13.18 -17.54 -8.78
C PHE A 182 12.90 -18.99 -8.39
N ILE A 183 11.65 -19.29 -8.00
CA ILE A 183 11.25 -20.59 -7.45
C ILE A 183 10.55 -21.44 -8.50
N PRO A 184 11.11 -22.60 -8.90
CA PRO A 184 10.40 -23.55 -9.75
C PRO A 184 9.24 -24.19 -8.97
N LYS A 185 8.01 -24.10 -9.50
CA LYS A 185 6.81 -24.70 -8.89
C LYS A 185 6.43 -26.03 -9.53
N MET A 186 6.60 -26.15 -10.84
CA MET A 186 6.41 -27.38 -11.62
C MET A 186 7.12 -27.22 -12.97
N PRO A 187 7.29 -28.28 -13.79
CA PRO A 187 7.90 -28.18 -15.08
C PRO A 187 7.28 -27.06 -15.93
N GLY A 188 8.11 -26.13 -16.42
CA GLY A 188 7.69 -24.98 -17.21
C GLY A 188 6.97 -23.87 -16.44
N ARG A 189 6.85 -23.96 -15.11
CA ARG A 189 6.23 -22.91 -14.28
C ARG A 189 7.18 -22.46 -13.17
N HIS A 190 7.39 -21.17 -13.09
CA HIS A 190 8.23 -20.51 -12.10
C HIS A 190 7.45 -19.41 -11.39
N MET A 191 7.83 -19.15 -10.17
CA MET A 191 7.36 -18.01 -9.38
C MET A 191 8.58 -17.17 -9.04
N TRP A 192 8.51 -15.87 -9.28
CA TRP A 192 9.49 -14.92 -8.80
C TRP A 192 8.97 -14.29 -7.52
N GLU A 193 9.65 -14.55 -6.43
CA GLU A 193 9.30 -14.00 -5.10
C GLU A 193 10.21 -12.82 -4.80
N THR A 194 9.61 -11.66 -4.54
CA THR A 194 10.32 -10.44 -4.15
C THR A 194 9.34 -9.51 -3.44
N ASN A 195 9.86 -8.65 -2.57
CA ASN A 195 9.08 -7.55 -1.99
C ASN A 195 9.50 -6.18 -2.55
N PHE A 196 10.49 -6.13 -3.44
CA PHE A 196 10.97 -4.86 -3.99
C PHE A 196 11.41 -4.98 -5.43
N ILE A 197 10.90 -4.08 -6.28
CA ILE A 197 11.32 -3.85 -7.67
C ILE A 197 11.86 -2.42 -7.73
N PRO A 198 13.17 -2.23 -7.98
CA PRO A 198 13.78 -0.90 -7.98
C PRO A 198 13.22 0.05 -9.05
N ASP A 199 12.96 -0.45 -10.26
CA ASP A 199 12.35 0.31 -11.36
C ASP A 199 11.44 -0.58 -12.19
N LEU A 200 10.14 -0.41 -12.03
CA LEU A 200 9.12 -1.19 -12.74
C LEU A 200 9.16 -0.99 -14.26
N SER A 201 9.63 0.16 -14.74
CA SER A 201 9.71 0.41 -16.18
C SER A 201 10.86 -0.34 -16.88
N GLN A 202 11.84 -0.78 -16.11
CA GLN A 202 12.97 -1.58 -16.60
C GLN A 202 12.83 -3.07 -16.27
N PHE A 203 11.70 -3.41 -15.64
CA PHE A 203 11.41 -4.78 -15.26
C PHE A 203 11.17 -5.63 -16.52
N GLU A 204 12.14 -6.47 -16.84
CA GLU A 204 12.02 -7.42 -17.95
C GLU A 204 11.53 -8.78 -17.44
N LEU A 205 10.41 -9.25 -17.98
CA LEU A 205 9.93 -10.62 -17.76
C LEU A 205 10.79 -11.67 -18.49
N GLN A 206 12.11 -11.54 -18.45
CA GLN A 206 13.06 -12.45 -19.12
C GLN A 206 12.83 -13.93 -18.79
N ALA A 207 12.19 -14.20 -17.68
CA ALA A 207 11.81 -15.54 -17.29
C ALA A 207 10.84 -16.24 -18.25
N TRP A 208 10.03 -15.49 -19.00
CA TRP A 208 9.15 -16.02 -20.05
C TRP A 208 9.93 -16.54 -21.24
N GLU A 209 10.86 -15.74 -21.73
CA GLU A 209 11.59 -16.04 -22.96
C GLU A 209 12.61 -17.15 -22.78
N LYS A 210 13.29 -17.18 -21.65
CA LYS A 210 14.37 -18.14 -21.39
C LYS A 210 13.91 -19.53 -20.98
N ARG A 211 12.64 -19.74 -20.63
CA ARG A 211 12.17 -20.97 -19.99
C ARG A 211 11.00 -21.68 -20.66
N GLY A 212 10.67 -21.30 -21.89
CA GLY A 212 9.61 -21.93 -22.68
C GLY A 212 8.20 -21.46 -22.29
N ALA A 213 7.18 -22.10 -22.86
CA ALA A 213 5.75 -21.70 -22.76
C ALA A 213 5.10 -21.86 -21.38
N GLY A 214 5.87 -21.80 -20.32
CA GLY A 214 5.36 -21.83 -18.94
C GLY A 214 4.81 -20.48 -18.47
N SER A 215 3.85 -20.49 -17.55
CA SER A 215 3.41 -19.30 -16.87
C SER A 215 4.38 -18.91 -15.74
N SER A 216 4.76 -17.65 -15.68
CA SER A 216 5.48 -17.08 -14.54
C SER A 216 4.54 -16.19 -13.75
N ASN A 217 4.59 -16.30 -12.43
CA ASN A 217 3.83 -15.47 -11.52
C ASN A 217 4.80 -14.71 -10.62
N MET A 218 4.46 -13.49 -10.29
CA MET A 218 5.13 -12.73 -9.24
C MET A 218 4.35 -12.89 -7.93
N LYS A 219 5.06 -13.00 -6.84
CA LYS A 219 4.50 -13.00 -5.50
C LYS A 219 5.26 -12.02 -4.63
N PHE A 220 4.54 -11.10 -4.00
CA PHE A 220 5.01 -10.36 -2.82
C PHE A 220 4.70 -11.17 -1.56
N ILE A 221 5.58 -11.11 -0.58
CA ILE A 221 5.46 -11.84 0.68
C ILE A 221 5.29 -10.88 1.84
#